data_0976c40ece348fd96c3c8cd83066aa75
#
_entry.id   0976c40ece348fd96c3c8cd83066aa75
#
_cell.length_a   1.000
_cell.length_b   1.000
_cell.length_c   1.000
_cell.angle_alpha   90.00
_cell.angle_beta   90.00
_cell.angle_gamma   90.00
#
_symmetry.space_group_name_H-M   'P 1'
#
loop_
_entity.id
_entity.type
_entity.pdbx_description
1 polymer ?
#
loop_
_entity_poly.entity_id
_entity_poly.type
_entity_poly.pdbx_seq_one_letter_code
_entity_poly.pdbx_strand_id
1 'polypeptide(L)'
;VLYHSIYPAENNSKKWICFVHGAGGNSSIWFNQVRFFKTYFNVLLIDLRGHGKSEVSPEGTEYTFNIIIDDILNVLDENKIKKSHFVGISLGSILIQKMLQNHSNRVEKIGLGGAILNLNPQSRFLMLMGKLTQSILPFIWIYTFFAYVIMPYKAHRKSRALFIKEAKKISHNEFKRWYRLTATILPVLKRIRDKEMRTPILYIMGSHDYMFLPFVKKIVALHRSSSLITVANSGHVVNIDQPEEFNSQLLSFLLSD
;
A
#
# COMPACT_ATOMS: atom_id res chain seq x y z
N VAL A 1 -2.70 -18.61 6.58
CA VAL A 1 -3.43 -17.50 7.27
C VAL A 1 -2.51 -16.29 7.36
N LEU A 2 -3.02 -15.07 7.09
CA LEU A 2 -2.21 -13.85 7.26
C LEU A 2 -2.08 -13.49 8.74
N TYR A 3 -0.87 -13.14 9.14
CA TYR A 3 -0.67 -12.50 10.44
C TYR A 3 -1.35 -11.13 10.44
N HIS A 4 -2.12 -10.87 11.49
CA HIS A 4 -2.77 -9.58 11.69
C HIS A 4 -2.78 -9.18 13.17
N SER A 5 -2.97 -7.91 13.42
CA SER A 5 -3.08 -7.35 14.77
C SER A 5 -4.26 -6.40 14.84
N ILE A 6 -5.02 -6.51 15.91
CA ILE A 6 -6.20 -5.68 16.18
C ILE A 6 -5.92 -4.79 17.38
N TYR A 7 -6.26 -3.51 17.25
CA TYR A 7 -6.21 -2.51 18.31
C TYR A 7 -7.62 -1.93 18.46
N PRO A 8 -8.33 -2.27 19.54
CA PRO A 8 -9.69 -1.77 19.79
C PRO A 8 -9.72 -0.24 19.88
N ALA A 9 -10.84 0.33 19.46
CA ALA A 9 -11.08 1.76 19.56
C ALA A 9 -11.21 2.21 21.02
N GLU A 10 -10.51 3.28 21.41
CA GLU A 10 -10.57 3.85 22.76
C GLU A 10 -11.94 4.51 23.05
N ASN A 11 -12.63 5.00 22.01
CA ASN A 11 -13.95 5.64 22.10
C ASN A 11 -15.14 4.67 21.93
N ASN A 12 -14.92 3.35 22.03
CA ASN A 12 -15.92 2.31 21.77
C ASN A 12 -16.57 2.37 20.37
N SER A 13 -15.92 2.98 19.39
CA SER A 13 -16.37 3.00 18.00
C SER A 13 -16.55 1.58 17.46
N LYS A 14 -17.61 1.37 16.67
CA LYS A 14 -17.82 0.12 15.92
C LYS A 14 -17.24 0.17 14.52
N LYS A 15 -16.71 1.32 14.09
CA LYS A 15 -16.08 1.49 12.76
C LYS A 15 -14.68 0.91 12.75
N TRP A 16 -14.29 0.38 11.61
CA TRP A 16 -12.99 -0.25 11.37
C TRP A 16 -12.15 0.51 10.38
N ILE A 17 -10.84 0.51 10.60
CA ILE A 17 -9.84 0.95 9.65
C ILE A 17 -8.78 -0.14 9.46
N CYS A 18 -8.60 -0.59 8.22
CA CYS A 18 -7.65 -1.63 7.85
C CYS A 18 -6.47 -1.02 7.10
N PHE A 19 -5.25 -1.28 7.55
CA PHE A 19 -4.02 -0.79 6.94
C PHE A 19 -3.29 -1.88 6.18
N VAL A 20 -2.96 -1.62 4.91
CA VAL A 20 -2.29 -2.53 3.99
C VAL A 20 -0.95 -1.93 3.55
N HIS A 21 0.14 -2.59 3.89
CA HIS A 21 1.50 -2.11 3.60
C HIS A 21 1.90 -2.29 2.13
N GLY A 22 3.02 -1.67 1.74
CA GLY A 22 3.64 -1.79 0.43
C GLY A 22 4.56 -3.01 0.29
N ALA A 23 5.06 -3.24 -0.93
CA ALA A 23 6.00 -4.31 -1.21
C ALA A 23 7.24 -4.21 -0.31
N GLY A 24 7.68 -5.33 0.24
CA GLY A 24 8.84 -5.38 1.11
C GLY A 24 8.64 -4.84 2.53
N GLY A 25 7.45 -4.28 2.82
CA GLY A 25 7.09 -3.78 4.15
C GLY A 25 6.42 -4.83 5.02
N ASN A 26 5.89 -4.37 6.14
CA ASN A 26 5.00 -5.10 7.04
C ASN A 26 4.18 -4.11 7.86
N SER A 27 3.36 -4.59 8.77
CA SER A 27 2.49 -3.79 9.65
C SER A 27 3.23 -2.73 10.48
N SER A 28 4.53 -2.90 10.74
CA SER A 28 5.29 -1.95 11.58
C SER A 28 5.39 -0.55 10.99
N ILE A 29 5.23 -0.40 9.67
CA ILE A 29 5.23 0.93 9.02
C ILE A 29 4.04 1.81 9.45
N TRP A 30 3.04 1.22 10.09
CA TRP A 30 1.80 1.86 10.49
C TRP A 30 1.72 2.20 11.98
N PHE A 31 2.76 1.97 12.79
CA PHE A 31 2.67 2.16 14.24
C PHE A 31 2.37 3.61 14.66
N ASN A 32 2.83 4.61 13.90
CA ASN A 32 2.43 6.00 14.16
C ASN A 32 0.93 6.21 13.87
N GLN A 33 0.40 5.56 12.85
CA GLN A 33 -1.01 5.59 12.50
C GLN A 33 -1.85 4.86 13.54
N VAL A 34 -1.41 3.69 14.02
CA VAL A 34 -2.11 2.96 15.09
C VAL A 34 -2.31 3.83 16.33
N ARG A 35 -1.24 4.48 16.83
CA ARG A 35 -1.29 5.34 18.02
C ARG A 35 -2.33 6.45 17.89
N PHE A 36 -2.51 6.97 16.69
CA PHE A 36 -3.45 8.05 16.41
C PHE A 36 -4.86 7.52 16.16
N PHE A 37 -5.01 6.54 15.26
CA PHE A 37 -6.33 6.10 14.78
C PHE A 37 -7.10 5.22 15.77
N LYS A 38 -6.44 4.51 16.70
CA LYS A 38 -7.13 3.75 17.75
C LYS A 38 -8.00 4.62 18.67
N THR A 39 -7.78 5.93 18.70
CA THR A 39 -8.68 6.86 19.40
C THR A 39 -10.06 6.95 18.75
N TYR A 40 -10.16 6.65 17.45
CA TYR A 40 -11.37 6.86 16.65
C TYR A 40 -11.97 5.58 16.07
N PHE A 41 -11.15 4.56 15.78
CA PHE A 41 -11.52 3.35 15.04
C PHE A 41 -10.93 2.10 15.68
N ASN A 42 -11.59 0.96 15.49
CA ASN A 42 -10.91 -0.32 15.64
C ASN A 42 -9.89 -0.45 14.49
N VAL A 43 -8.62 -0.63 14.81
CA VAL A 43 -7.54 -0.67 13.84
C VAL A 43 -7.15 -2.12 13.56
N LEU A 44 -7.16 -2.51 12.29
CA LEU A 44 -6.65 -3.78 11.79
C LEU A 44 -5.38 -3.54 10.99
N LEU A 45 -4.29 -4.17 11.40
CA LEU A 45 -3.04 -4.24 10.64
C LEU A 45 -2.88 -5.64 10.06
N ILE A 46 -2.46 -5.74 8.82
CA ILE A 46 -2.24 -7.02 8.13
C ILE A 46 -0.79 -7.06 7.61
N ASP A 47 -0.10 -8.17 7.86
CA ASP A 47 1.11 -8.53 7.13
C ASP A 47 0.70 -9.35 5.89
N LEU A 48 1.02 -8.86 4.71
CA LEU A 48 0.72 -9.57 3.47
C LEU A 48 1.49 -10.90 3.40
N ARG A 49 1.01 -11.81 2.60
CA ARG A 49 1.59 -13.14 2.36
C ARG A 49 3.11 -13.07 2.17
N GLY A 50 3.87 -13.87 2.94
CA GLY A 50 5.34 -13.90 2.91
C GLY A 50 6.04 -12.64 3.39
N HIS A 51 5.31 -11.70 4.02
CA HIS A 51 5.85 -10.50 4.64
C HIS A 51 5.67 -10.55 6.16
N GLY A 52 6.55 -9.83 6.88
CA GLY A 52 6.45 -9.66 8.31
C GLY A 52 6.40 -10.99 9.07
N LYS A 53 5.28 -11.25 9.74
CA LYS A 53 5.01 -12.48 10.49
C LYS A 53 4.06 -13.44 9.77
N SER A 54 3.58 -13.09 8.57
CA SER A 54 2.77 -13.98 7.76
C SER A 54 3.59 -15.14 7.22
N GLU A 55 2.95 -16.31 7.17
CA GLU A 55 3.59 -17.52 6.72
C GLU A 55 4.10 -17.42 5.28
N VAL A 56 5.22 -18.07 5.02
CA VAL A 56 5.76 -18.28 3.69
C VAL A 56 4.91 -19.35 3.00
N SER A 57 4.46 -19.06 1.78
CA SER A 57 3.68 -20.04 1.04
C SER A 57 4.50 -21.27 0.63
N PRO A 58 3.87 -22.44 0.52
CA PRO A 58 4.53 -23.64 0.02
C PRO A 58 5.23 -23.42 -1.32
N GLU A 59 6.24 -24.21 -1.60
CA GLU A 59 6.95 -24.16 -2.88
C GLU A 59 5.97 -24.45 -4.03
N GLY A 60 6.13 -23.75 -5.16
CA GLY A 60 5.21 -23.85 -6.30
C GLY A 60 3.94 -23.00 -6.20
N THR A 61 3.65 -22.39 -5.05
CA THR A 61 2.48 -21.49 -4.93
C THR A 61 2.66 -20.26 -5.82
N GLU A 62 1.71 -20.06 -6.73
CA GLU A 62 1.65 -18.88 -7.57
C GLU A 62 0.90 -17.74 -6.88
N TYR A 63 1.40 -16.50 -7.01
CA TYR A 63 0.74 -15.30 -6.48
C TYR A 63 -0.03 -14.59 -7.58
N THR A 64 -1.29 -14.28 -7.29
CA THR A 64 -2.12 -13.39 -8.11
C THR A 64 -2.71 -12.29 -7.24
N PHE A 65 -3.08 -11.18 -7.84
CA PHE A 65 -3.76 -10.10 -7.11
C PHE A 65 -5.06 -10.59 -6.44
N ASN A 66 -5.78 -11.52 -7.07
CA ASN A 66 -7.03 -12.05 -6.50
C ASN A 66 -6.75 -12.89 -5.25
N ILE A 67 -5.79 -13.81 -5.28
CA ILE A 67 -5.41 -14.63 -4.11
C ILE A 67 -5.02 -13.73 -2.93
N ILE A 68 -4.27 -12.66 -3.17
CA ILE A 68 -3.85 -11.74 -2.10
C ILE A 68 -5.04 -10.93 -1.55
N ILE A 69 -5.99 -10.57 -2.41
CA ILE A 69 -7.22 -9.89 -1.99
C ILE A 69 -8.09 -10.85 -1.18
N ASP A 70 -8.22 -12.10 -1.60
CA ASP A 70 -8.97 -13.13 -0.88
C ASP A 70 -8.37 -13.37 0.52
N ASP A 71 -7.04 -13.35 0.67
CA ASP A 71 -6.38 -13.41 1.98
C ASP A 71 -6.81 -12.25 2.88
N ILE A 72 -6.85 -11.02 2.36
CA ILE A 72 -7.29 -9.83 3.12
C ILE A 72 -8.76 -9.98 3.53
N LEU A 73 -9.62 -10.44 2.61
CA LEU A 73 -11.04 -10.65 2.89
C LEU A 73 -11.26 -11.75 3.93
N ASN A 74 -10.48 -12.84 3.88
CA ASN A 74 -10.52 -13.90 4.88
C ASN A 74 -10.20 -13.38 6.28
N VAL A 75 -9.20 -12.50 6.42
CA VAL A 75 -8.91 -11.85 7.72
C VAL A 75 -10.09 -11.03 8.22
N LEU A 76 -10.78 -10.29 7.34
CA LEU A 76 -12.00 -9.56 7.72
C LEU A 76 -13.10 -10.52 8.21
N ASP A 77 -13.31 -11.63 7.48
CA ASP A 77 -14.38 -12.60 7.76
C ASP A 77 -14.12 -13.35 9.08
N GLU A 78 -12.90 -13.82 9.32
CA GLU A 78 -12.46 -14.42 10.59
C GLU A 78 -12.73 -13.49 11.79
N ASN A 79 -12.56 -12.19 11.60
CA ASN A 79 -12.80 -11.18 12.65
C ASN A 79 -14.21 -10.57 12.60
N LYS A 80 -15.13 -11.13 11.79
CA LYS A 80 -16.52 -10.69 11.63
C LYS A 80 -16.65 -9.21 11.22
N ILE A 81 -15.67 -8.69 10.50
CA ILE A 81 -15.64 -7.31 10.00
C ILE A 81 -16.36 -7.26 8.66
N LYS A 82 -17.62 -6.83 8.67
CA LYS A 82 -18.45 -6.76 7.45
C LYS A 82 -17.95 -5.68 6.48
N LYS A 83 -17.49 -4.54 6.99
CA LYS A 83 -17.07 -3.37 6.20
C LYS A 83 -16.03 -2.55 6.95
N SER A 84 -15.08 -1.96 6.23
CA SER A 84 -14.00 -1.17 6.83
C SER A 84 -13.61 0.00 5.93
N HIS A 85 -13.04 1.05 6.52
CA HIS A 85 -12.15 1.96 5.80
C HIS A 85 -10.86 1.23 5.47
N PHE A 86 -10.28 1.49 4.31
CA PHE A 86 -9.00 0.91 3.92
C PHE A 86 -7.95 1.98 3.68
N VAL A 87 -6.76 1.73 4.19
CA VAL A 87 -5.61 2.61 4.00
C VAL A 87 -4.46 1.79 3.44
N GLY A 88 -3.91 2.23 2.31
CA GLY A 88 -2.82 1.52 1.66
C GLY A 88 -1.70 2.42 1.19
N ILE A 89 -0.49 1.86 1.13
CA ILE A 89 0.66 2.57 0.57
C ILE A 89 1.30 1.74 -0.54
N SER A 90 1.73 2.39 -1.62
CA SER A 90 2.46 1.73 -2.72
C SER A 90 1.68 0.51 -3.27
N LEU A 91 2.23 -0.71 -3.16
CA LEU A 91 1.53 -1.96 -3.54
C LEU A 91 0.17 -2.10 -2.84
N GLY A 92 0.06 -1.73 -1.56
CA GLY A 92 -1.21 -1.73 -0.83
C GLY A 92 -2.28 -0.87 -1.50
N SER A 93 -1.90 0.24 -2.15
CA SER A 93 -2.82 1.07 -2.90
C SER A 93 -3.40 0.36 -4.13
N ILE A 94 -2.61 -0.49 -4.79
CA ILE A 94 -3.07 -1.28 -5.94
C ILE A 94 -4.03 -2.38 -5.49
N LEU A 95 -3.69 -3.09 -4.41
CA LEU A 95 -4.50 -4.17 -3.85
C LEU A 95 -5.88 -3.67 -3.43
N ILE A 96 -5.96 -2.55 -2.70
CA ILE A 96 -7.22 -1.97 -2.24
C ILE A 96 -8.08 -1.51 -3.43
N GLN A 97 -7.51 -0.81 -4.40
CA GLN A 97 -8.26 -0.36 -5.58
C GLN A 97 -8.73 -1.55 -6.44
N LYS A 98 -7.92 -2.60 -6.56
CA LYS A 98 -8.31 -3.83 -7.25
C LYS A 98 -9.42 -4.57 -6.49
N MET A 99 -9.34 -4.65 -5.16
CA MET A 99 -10.37 -5.21 -4.30
C MET A 99 -11.70 -4.46 -4.46
N LEU A 100 -11.67 -3.13 -4.53
CA LEU A 100 -12.85 -2.29 -4.70
C LEU A 100 -13.65 -2.64 -5.97
N GLN A 101 -12.99 -3.09 -7.03
CA GLN A 101 -13.66 -3.43 -8.29
C GLN A 101 -14.70 -4.55 -8.14
N ASN A 102 -14.45 -5.51 -7.25
CA ASN A 102 -15.28 -6.70 -7.09
C ASN A 102 -15.95 -6.79 -5.70
N HIS A 103 -15.44 -6.06 -4.71
CA HIS A 103 -15.86 -6.16 -3.30
C HIS A 103 -16.14 -4.77 -2.71
N SER A 104 -16.79 -3.87 -3.46
CA SER A 104 -17.12 -2.51 -3.01
C SER A 104 -18.02 -2.47 -1.75
N ASN A 105 -18.82 -3.51 -1.54
CA ASN A 105 -19.65 -3.69 -0.35
C ASN A 105 -18.84 -3.88 0.94
N ARG A 106 -17.56 -4.23 0.85
CA ARG A 106 -16.64 -4.41 1.99
C ARG A 106 -15.89 -3.12 2.35
N VAL A 107 -16.01 -2.06 1.53
CA VAL A 107 -15.19 -0.85 1.61
C VAL A 107 -16.06 0.38 1.88
N GLU A 108 -15.73 1.16 2.93
CA GLU A 108 -16.42 2.43 3.22
C GLU A 108 -15.78 3.61 2.50
N LYS A 109 -14.57 3.98 2.89
CA LYS A 109 -13.73 5.02 2.27
C LYS A 109 -12.30 4.50 2.14
N ILE A 110 -11.53 5.09 1.25
CA ILE A 110 -10.16 4.66 0.97
C ILE A 110 -9.19 5.83 1.11
N GLY A 111 -8.12 5.63 1.90
CA GLY A 111 -6.95 6.51 1.97
C GLY A 111 -5.74 5.86 1.31
N LEU A 112 -5.10 6.52 0.34
CA LEU A 112 -3.97 5.96 -0.40
C LEU A 112 -2.75 6.87 -0.33
N GLY A 113 -1.69 6.39 0.32
CA GLY A 113 -0.38 7.04 0.34
C GLY A 113 0.55 6.50 -0.74
N GLY A 114 1.36 7.36 -1.37
CA GLY A 114 2.31 6.92 -2.41
C GLY A 114 1.65 6.01 -3.46
N ALA A 115 0.47 6.38 -3.93
CA ALA A 115 -0.38 5.54 -4.76
C ALA A 115 0.23 5.33 -6.16
N ILE A 116 0.16 4.10 -6.65
CA ILE A 116 0.66 3.72 -7.97
C ILE A 116 -0.55 3.53 -8.90
N LEU A 117 -0.72 4.45 -9.85
CA LEU A 117 -1.80 4.40 -10.86
C LEU A 117 -1.28 4.15 -12.27
N ASN A 118 0.01 4.41 -12.51
CA ASN A 118 0.67 4.11 -13.77
C ASN A 118 2.18 3.96 -13.53
N LEU A 119 2.86 3.37 -14.52
CA LEU A 119 4.31 3.25 -14.55
C LEU A 119 4.86 4.14 -15.66
N ASN A 120 5.69 5.11 -15.30
CA ASN A 120 6.42 5.93 -16.25
C ASN A 120 7.55 5.10 -16.92
N PRO A 121 8.21 5.59 -17.99
CA PRO A 121 9.29 4.87 -18.63
C PRO A 121 10.42 4.45 -17.68
N GLN A 122 10.75 5.30 -16.69
CA GLN A 122 11.76 5.00 -15.69
C GLN A 122 11.34 3.82 -14.79
N SER A 123 10.08 3.78 -14.31
CA SER A 123 9.56 2.65 -13.52
C SER A 123 9.55 1.36 -14.32
N ARG A 124 9.18 1.43 -15.62
CA ARG A 124 9.19 0.26 -16.50
C ARG A 124 10.61 -0.25 -16.74
N PHE A 125 11.56 0.67 -16.94
CA PHE A 125 12.98 0.33 -17.08
C PHE A 125 13.51 -0.34 -15.80
N LEU A 126 13.22 0.19 -14.62
CA LEU A 126 13.58 -0.42 -13.34
C LEU A 126 13.02 -1.84 -13.21
N MET A 127 11.75 -2.03 -13.56
CA MET A 127 11.13 -3.36 -13.55
C MET A 127 11.80 -4.32 -14.54
N LEU A 128 12.15 -3.86 -15.74
CA LEU A 128 12.88 -4.67 -16.71
C LEU A 128 14.27 -5.06 -16.19
N MET A 129 15.01 -4.11 -15.64
CA MET A 129 16.33 -4.35 -15.05
C MET A 129 16.24 -5.34 -13.89
N GLY A 130 15.27 -5.19 -13.01
CA GLY A 130 15.04 -6.15 -11.93
C GLY A 130 14.73 -7.56 -12.47
N LYS A 131 13.93 -7.67 -13.54
CA LYS A 131 13.64 -8.96 -14.20
C LYS A 131 14.90 -9.63 -14.75
N LEU A 132 15.77 -8.88 -15.39
CA LEU A 132 16.99 -9.40 -15.99
C LEU A 132 18.03 -9.78 -14.93
N THR A 133 18.09 -9.06 -13.82
CA THR A 133 19.14 -9.22 -12.81
C THR A 133 18.74 -10.11 -11.62
N GLN A 134 17.45 -10.39 -11.42
CA GLN A 134 16.95 -11.15 -10.25
C GLN A 134 17.51 -12.58 -10.09
N SER A 135 18.02 -13.17 -11.19
CA SER A 135 18.64 -14.50 -11.15
C SER A 135 20.14 -14.45 -10.91
N ILE A 136 20.77 -13.27 -11.04
CA ILE A 136 22.23 -13.08 -10.96
C ILE A 136 22.60 -12.33 -9.68
N LEU A 137 21.82 -11.29 -9.33
CA LEU A 137 22.10 -10.43 -8.18
C LEU A 137 21.27 -10.83 -6.97
N PRO A 138 21.82 -10.69 -5.75
CA PRO A 138 21.04 -10.77 -4.53
C PRO A 138 19.88 -9.75 -4.58
N PHE A 139 18.66 -10.22 -4.32
CA PHE A 139 17.47 -9.37 -4.44
C PHE A 139 17.55 -8.09 -3.60
N ILE A 140 18.25 -8.14 -2.46
CA ILE A 140 18.39 -6.98 -1.58
C ILE A 140 19.18 -5.83 -2.23
N TRP A 141 20.08 -6.12 -3.16
CA TRP A 141 20.80 -5.10 -3.90
C TRP A 141 19.88 -4.39 -4.90
N ILE A 142 19.06 -5.18 -5.61
CA ILE A 142 18.05 -4.66 -6.52
C ILE A 142 17.06 -3.78 -5.77
N TYR A 143 16.60 -4.26 -4.61
CA TYR A 143 15.65 -3.57 -3.77
C TYR A 143 16.22 -2.27 -3.17
N THR A 144 17.46 -2.32 -2.71
CA THR A 144 18.19 -1.15 -2.20
C THR A 144 18.36 -0.10 -3.30
N PHE A 145 18.74 -0.51 -4.50
CA PHE A 145 18.84 0.38 -5.64
C PHE A 145 17.49 1.06 -5.95
N PHE A 146 16.40 0.29 -5.99
CA PHE A 146 15.06 0.84 -6.18
C PHE A 146 14.66 1.82 -5.07
N ALA A 147 15.02 1.53 -3.82
CA ALA A 147 14.77 2.43 -2.71
C ALA A 147 15.42 3.81 -2.89
N TYR A 148 16.67 3.85 -3.38
CA TYR A 148 17.37 5.10 -3.66
C TYR A 148 16.80 5.84 -4.87
N VAL A 149 16.31 5.13 -5.89
CA VAL A 149 15.67 5.76 -7.05
C VAL A 149 14.30 6.34 -6.68
N ILE A 150 13.48 5.60 -5.94
CA ILE A 150 12.13 6.05 -5.55
C ILE A 150 12.18 7.14 -4.48
N MET A 151 13.17 7.09 -3.59
CA MET A 151 13.33 7.99 -2.45
C MET A 151 14.73 8.64 -2.44
N PRO A 152 15.08 9.51 -3.40
CA PRO A 152 16.46 10.00 -3.59
C PRO A 152 16.90 11.05 -2.57
N TYR A 153 15.98 11.82 -2.00
CA TYR A 153 16.32 12.99 -1.18
C TYR A 153 16.75 12.64 0.24
N LYS A 154 17.50 13.57 0.88
CA LYS A 154 17.92 13.43 2.29
C LYS A 154 16.73 13.36 3.25
N ALA A 155 15.64 14.08 2.95
CA ALA A 155 14.40 14.06 3.73
C ALA A 155 13.79 12.66 3.83
N HIS A 156 14.01 11.80 2.83
CA HIS A 156 13.47 10.42 2.80
C HIS A 156 14.40 9.39 3.47
N ARG A 157 15.43 9.83 4.21
CA ARG A 157 16.42 8.92 4.83
C ARG A 157 15.77 7.90 5.76
N LYS A 158 14.80 8.36 6.57
CA LYS A 158 14.11 7.52 7.56
C LYS A 158 13.23 6.46 6.89
N SER A 159 12.37 6.86 5.96
CA SER A 159 11.49 5.96 5.20
C SER A 159 12.29 4.99 4.34
N ARG A 160 13.33 5.46 3.63
CA ARG A 160 14.22 4.60 2.85
C ARG A 160 14.96 3.57 3.70
N ALA A 161 15.49 3.96 4.86
CA ALA A 161 16.18 3.04 5.76
C ALA A 161 15.23 1.96 6.30
N LEU A 162 14.00 2.34 6.68
CA LEU A 162 13.00 1.39 7.14
C LEU A 162 12.58 0.43 6.01
N PHE A 163 12.36 0.95 4.81
CA PHE A 163 12.00 0.17 3.63
C PHE A 163 13.06 -0.92 3.34
N ILE A 164 14.35 -0.56 3.33
CA ILE A 164 15.45 -1.51 3.12
C ILE A 164 15.56 -2.51 4.28
N LYS A 165 15.40 -2.04 5.53
CA LYS A 165 15.45 -2.88 6.72
C LYS A 165 14.39 -3.98 6.70
N GLU A 166 13.16 -3.64 6.37
CA GLU A 166 12.06 -4.61 6.34
C GLU A 166 12.19 -5.57 5.16
N ALA A 167 12.63 -5.10 3.99
CA ALA A 167 12.86 -5.96 2.84
C ALA A 167 13.92 -7.05 3.08
N LYS A 168 14.92 -6.80 3.94
CA LYS A 168 15.93 -7.81 4.31
C LYS A 168 15.35 -9.04 5.00
N LYS A 169 14.13 -8.94 5.55
CA LYS A 169 13.46 -10.04 6.24
C LYS A 169 12.71 -10.99 5.29
N ILE A 170 12.51 -10.58 4.04
CA ILE A 170 11.82 -11.37 3.03
C ILE A 170 12.80 -12.42 2.46
N SER A 171 12.33 -13.65 2.29
CA SER A 171 13.13 -14.66 1.61
C SER A 171 13.27 -14.36 0.11
N HIS A 172 14.35 -14.88 -0.48
CA HIS A 172 14.58 -14.72 -1.93
C HIS A 172 13.44 -15.33 -2.77
N ASN A 173 12.87 -16.45 -2.34
CA ASN A 173 11.76 -17.09 -3.04
C ASN A 173 10.48 -16.24 -2.97
N GLU A 174 10.17 -15.65 -1.81
CA GLU A 174 9.04 -14.72 -1.69
C GLU A 174 9.22 -13.49 -2.54
N PHE A 175 10.42 -12.89 -2.55
CA PHE A 175 10.73 -11.78 -3.44
C PHE A 175 10.45 -12.15 -4.91
N LYS A 176 10.90 -13.32 -5.38
CA LYS A 176 10.64 -13.78 -6.75
C LYS A 176 9.15 -13.95 -7.05
N ARG A 177 8.36 -14.47 -6.10
CA ARG A 177 6.91 -14.63 -6.26
C ARG A 177 6.22 -13.28 -6.44
N TRP A 178 6.49 -12.33 -5.54
CA TRP A 178 5.98 -10.98 -5.62
C TRP A 178 6.46 -10.25 -6.87
N TYR A 179 7.70 -10.50 -7.26
CA TYR A 179 8.26 -9.90 -8.48
C TYR A 179 7.54 -10.40 -9.75
N ARG A 180 7.23 -11.69 -9.82
CA ARG A 180 6.44 -12.27 -10.94
C ARG A 180 5.06 -11.62 -11.06
N LEU A 181 4.44 -11.25 -9.94
CA LEU A 181 3.15 -10.54 -9.92
C LEU A 181 3.23 -9.20 -10.68
N THR A 182 4.40 -8.55 -10.69
CA THR A 182 4.57 -7.28 -11.42
C THR A 182 4.36 -7.42 -12.93
N ALA A 183 4.52 -8.60 -13.50
CA ALA A 183 4.26 -8.84 -14.93
C ALA A 183 2.77 -8.60 -15.30
N THR A 184 1.87 -8.77 -14.35
CA THR A 184 0.43 -8.58 -14.53
C THR A 184 -0.09 -7.22 -14.06
N ILE A 185 0.80 -6.33 -13.60
CA ILE A 185 0.42 -5.05 -12.98
C ILE A 185 -0.22 -4.07 -13.96
N LEU A 186 0.29 -3.98 -15.21
CA LEU A 186 -0.17 -2.98 -16.18
C LEU A 186 -1.66 -3.13 -16.54
N PRO A 187 -2.21 -4.32 -16.82
CA PRO A 187 -3.64 -4.50 -17.01
C PRO A 187 -4.46 -4.10 -15.78
N VAL A 188 -3.96 -4.37 -14.57
CA VAL A 188 -4.63 -3.98 -13.31
C VAL A 188 -4.69 -2.46 -13.20
N LEU A 189 -3.55 -1.79 -13.36
CA LEU A 189 -3.48 -0.32 -13.32
C LEU A 189 -4.34 0.33 -14.41
N LYS A 190 -4.41 -0.25 -15.60
CA LYS A 190 -5.28 0.24 -16.67
C LYS A 190 -6.75 0.21 -16.22
N ARG A 191 -7.23 -0.93 -15.69
CA ARG A 191 -8.61 -1.06 -15.21
C ARG A 191 -8.95 -0.10 -14.05
N ILE A 192 -7.99 0.16 -13.15
CA ILE A 192 -8.15 1.14 -12.06
C ILE A 192 -8.36 2.55 -12.61
N ARG A 193 -7.62 2.94 -13.64
CA ARG A 193 -7.72 4.27 -14.25
C ARG A 193 -8.96 4.45 -15.12
N ASP A 194 -9.33 3.40 -15.86
CA ASP A 194 -10.40 3.47 -16.86
C ASP A 194 -11.80 3.41 -16.23
N LYS A 195 -11.91 2.97 -14.98
CA LYS A 195 -13.20 2.81 -14.29
C LYS A 195 -13.25 3.65 -13.02
N GLU A 196 -14.02 4.73 -13.03
CA GLU A 196 -14.34 5.47 -11.82
C GLU A 196 -15.16 4.61 -10.85
N MET A 197 -14.77 4.63 -9.60
CA MET A 197 -15.47 3.94 -8.52
C MET A 197 -16.31 4.94 -7.73
N ARG A 198 -17.48 4.53 -7.24
CA ARG A 198 -18.36 5.41 -6.44
C ARG A 198 -17.86 5.63 -5.01
N THR A 199 -17.06 4.71 -4.50
CA THR A 199 -16.46 4.81 -3.15
C THR A 199 -15.51 6.00 -3.08
N PRO A 200 -15.62 6.88 -2.06
CA PRO A 200 -14.71 8.00 -1.91
C PRO A 200 -13.27 7.56 -1.70
N ILE A 201 -12.33 8.19 -2.42
CA ILE A 201 -10.89 7.91 -2.36
C ILE A 201 -10.13 9.20 -2.09
N LEU A 202 -9.32 9.21 -1.04
CA LEU A 202 -8.34 10.27 -0.78
C LEU A 202 -6.94 9.76 -1.13
N TYR A 203 -6.30 10.42 -2.08
CA TYR A 203 -4.87 10.25 -2.35
C TYR A 203 -4.07 11.24 -1.50
N ILE A 204 -3.12 10.74 -0.71
CA ILE A 204 -2.19 11.54 0.10
C ILE A 204 -0.79 11.28 -0.45
N MET A 205 -0.26 12.21 -1.23
CA MET A 205 0.99 12.03 -1.97
C MET A 205 2.07 12.97 -1.46
N GLY A 206 3.29 12.48 -1.37
CA GLY A 206 4.42 13.36 -1.08
C GLY A 206 4.74 14.29 -2.25
N SER A 207 5.09 15.55 -1.97
CA SER A 207 5.49 16.52 -2.99
C SER A 207 6.72 16.10 -3.80
N HIS A 208 7.56 15.25 -3.21
CA HIS A 208 8.77 14.70 -3.82
C HIS A 208 8.56 13.30 -4.45
N ASP A 209 7.34 12.80 -4.50
CA ASP A 209 7.03 11.54 -5.22
C ASP A 209 6.92 11.78 -6.73
N TYR A 210 8.05 12.10 -7.34
CA TYR A 210 8.14 12.51 -8.74
C TYR A 210 7.72 11.41 -9.73
N MET A 211 7.76 10.14 -9.30
CA MET A 211 7.43 9.02 -10.18
C MET A 211 5.92 8.80 -10.32
N PHE A 212 5.15 8.99 -9.26
CA PHE A 212 3.74 8.59 -9.21
C PHE A 212 2.77 9.74 -9.04
N LEU A 213 3.14 10.84 -8.35
CA LEU A 213 2.28 12.02 -8.16
C LEU A 213 1.70 12.59 -9.47
N PRO A 214 2.46 12.69 -10.59
CA PRO A 214 1.90 13.23 -11.84
C PRO A 214 0.72 12.42 -12.40
N PHE A 215 0.73 11.10 -12.19
CA PHE A 215 -0.36 10.23 -12.63
C PHE A 215 -1.58 10.35 -11.73
N VAL A 216 -1.37 10.47 -10.41
CA VAL A 216 -2.46 10.69 -9.45
C VAL A 216 -3.18 12.01 -9.74
N LYS A 217 -2.45 13.11 -10.00
CA LYS A 217 -3.04 14.40 -10.39
C LYS A 217 -3.96 14.28 -11.61
N LYS A 218 -3.55 13.53 -12.63
CA LYS A 218 -4.36 13.29 -13.84
C LYS A 218 -5.64 12.52 -13.54
N ILE A 219 -5.56 11.49 -12.72
CA ILE A 219 -6.73 10.63 -12.42
C ILE A 219 -7.72 11.36 -11.53
N VAL A 220 -7.25 12.07 -10.51
CA VAL A 220 -8.14 12.87 -9.64
C VAL A 220 -8.88 13.95 -10.42
N ALA A 221 -8.27 14.53 -11.46
CA ALA A 221 -8.95 15.48 -12.35
C ALA A 221 -10.07 14.83 -13.19
N LEU A 222 -10.08 13.51 -13.35
CA LEU A 222 -11.07 12.77 -14.13
C LEU A 222 -12.14 12.07 -13.26
N HIS A 223 -11.80 11.70 -12.03
CA HIS A 223 -12.65 10.89 -11.15
C HIS A 223 -13.26 11.77 -10.05
N ARG A 224 -14.59 11.95 -10.08
CA ARG A 224 -15.33 12.83 -9.14
C ARG A 224 -15.31 12.34 -7.69
N SER A 225 -15.21 11.02 -7.48
CA SER A 225 -15.13 10.39 -6.17
C SER A 225 -13.73 10.43 -5.55
N SER A 226 -12.76 11.03 -6.22
CA SER A 226 -11.37 11.07 -5.82
C SER A 226 -10.92 12.47 -5.47
N SER A 227 -10.13 12.59 -4.40
CA SER A 227 -9.47 13.83 -3.98
C SER A 227 -7.98 13.61 -3.77
N LEU A 228 -7.19 14.67 -3.85
CA LEU A 228 -5.73 14.64 -3.69
C LEU A 228 -5.27 15.69 -2.71
N ILE A 229 -4.45 15.26 -1.76
CA ILE A 229 -3.64 16.13 -0.91
C ILE A 229 -2.18 15.86 -1.19
N THR A 230 -1.41 16.94 -1.40
CA THR A 230 0.03 16.86 -1.60
C THR A 230 0.74 17.37 -0.35
N VAL A 231 1.48 16.47 0.32
CA VAL A 231 2.20 16.77 1.56
C VAL A 231 3.61 17.25 1.26
N ALA A 232 3.96 18.43 1.78
CA ALA A 232 5.27 19.03 1.57
C ALA A 232 6.40 18.20 2.21
N ASN A 233 7.61 18.30 1.66
CA ASN A 233 8.81 17.67 2.20
C ASN A 233 8.71 16.15 2.45
N SER A 234 7.87 15.47 1.71
CA SER A 234 7.72 14.02 1.79
C SER A 234 7.83 13.33 0.43
N GLY A 235 8.24 12.09 0.45
CA GLY A 235 8.41 11.25 -0.73
C GLY A 235 7.30 10.20 -0.86
N HIS A 236 7.69 9.05 -1.39
CA HIS A 236 6.78 7.94 -1.68
C HIS A 236 6.12 7.34 -0.42
N VAL A 237 6.82 7.34 0.71
CA VAL A 237 6.31 6.75 1.97
C VAL A 237 5.86 7.86 2.92
N VAL A 238 4.85 8.61 2.47
CA VAL A 238 4.36 9.84 3.10
C VAL A 238 3.92 9.66 4.56
N ASN A 239 3.37 8.50 4.92
CA ASN A 239 2.95 8.17 6.29
C ASN A 239 4.11 8.05 7.29
N ILE A 240 5.35 7.90 6.79
CA ILE A 240 6.57 7.87 7.61
C ILE A 240 7.32 9.20 7.55
N ASP A 241 7.35 9.82 6.37
CA ASP A 241 8.05 11.08 6.20
C ASP A 241 7.35 12.23 6.94
N GLN A 242 6.01 12.28 6.91
CA GLN A 242 5.18 13.31 7.53
C GLN A 242 3.94 12.69 8.19
N PRO A 243 4.11 11.94 9.30
CA PRO A 243 3.04 11.14 9.91
C PRO A 243 1.89 11.99 10.47
N GLU A 244 2.18 13.16 11.06
CA GLU A 244 1.18 14.05 11.65
C GLU A 244 0.23 14.60 10.57
N GLU A 245 0.81 15.11 9.47
CA GLU A 245 0.03 15.66 8.36
C GLU A 245 -0.78 14.55 7.68
N PHE A 246 -0.15 13.39 7.42
CA PHE A 246 -0.85 12.22 6.87
C PHE A 246 -2.06 11.83 7.73
N ASN A 247 -1.87 11.74 9.05
CA ASN A 247 -2.92 11.34 9.99
C ASN A 247 -4.07 12.36 10.03
N SER A 248 -3.76 13.65 10.11
CA SER A 248 -4.73 14.73 10.19
C SER A 248 -5.61 14.78 8.93
N GLN A 249 -5.00 14.75 7.75
CA GLN A 249 -5.71 14.80 6.48
C GLN A 249 -6.57 13.54 6.25
N LEU A 250 -6.03 12.36 6.59
CA LEU A 250 -6.78 11.12 6.50
C LEU A 250 -7.97 11.11 7.45
N LEU A 251 -7.81 11.53 8.72
CA LEU A 251 -8.89 11.56 9.70
C LEU A 251 -10.03 12.50 9.23
N SER A 252 -9.68 13.71 8.81
CA SER A 252 -10.65 14.67 8.29
C SER A 252 -11.50 14.08 7.17
N PHE A 253 -10.86 13.38 6.23
CA PHE A 253 -11.55 12.70 5.14
C PHE A 253 -12.42 11.52 5.61
N LEU A 254 -11.96 10.71 6.55
CA LEU A 254 -12.71 9.55 7.03
C LEU A 254 -13.95 9.95 7.82
N LEU A 255 -13.90 11.09 8.53
CA LEU A 255 -15.01 11.60 9.34
C LEU A 255 -15.96 12.53 8.56
N SER A 256 -15.60 13.01 7.37
CA SER A 256 -16.53 13.77 6.50
C SER A 256 -17.72 12.90 6.11
N ASP A 257 -18.86 13.51 5.82
CA ASP A 257 -20.06 12.83 5.32
C ASP A 257 -19.92 12.31 3.87
#